data_50ad2e75dcd79788d333f42edef1385b
#
_entry.id   50ad2e75dcd79788d333f42edef1385b
#
_cell.length_a   1.000
_cell.length_b   1.000
_cell.length_c   1.000
_cell.angle_alpha   90.00
_cell.angle_beta   90.00
_cell.angle_gamma   90.00
#
_symmetry.space_group_name_H-M   'P 1'
#
loop_
_entity.id
_entity.type
_entity.pdbx_description
1 polymer ?
#
loop_
_entity_poly.entity_id
_entity_poly.type
_entity_poly.pdbx_seq_one_letter_code
_entity_poly.pdbx_strand_id
1 'polypeptide(L)'
;MELVDNFVQFSVTLLGFCLSGMRYLKGRKQAYFLLTCFYGCFALGSLYLFLFSKTPQVFYVSEFGWVASVIFLSILQYSLSSAEERGFVCRRARIAFLIGIPLCIFYCTFGDVLSNLLWCGMMIAVSYHAIRGLTYARTQTGAARQLRYFHIGVLCYVAAEYILWTSGCFRQGDLASFLYYGFDVLLTGCIFALLPATGRAVQA
;
A
#
# COMPACT_ATOMS: atom_id res chain seq x y z
N MET A 1 8.66 -1.50 22.09
CA MET A 1 8.75 -0.90 20.74
C MET A 1 7.49 -1.16 19.91
N GLU A 2 6.99 -2.37 19.84
CA GLU A 2 5.80 -2.76 19.07
C GLU A 2 4.56 -1.88 19.33
N LEU A 3 4.23 -1.60 20.60
CA LEU A 3 3.09 -0.76 20.97
C LEU A 3 3.23 0.68 20.44
N VAL A 4 4.44 1.23 20.50
CA VAL A 4 4.73 2.61 20.01
C VAL A 4 4.63 2.66 18.50
N ASP A 5 5.15 1.65 17.84
CA ASP A 5 5.13 1.51 16.38
C ASP A 5 3.69 1.43 15.85
N ASN A 6 2.89 0.50 16.38
CA ASN A 6 1.48 0.37 16.03
C ASN A 6 0.67 1.66 16.31
N PHE A 7 1.01 2.38 17.40
CA PHE A 7 0.37 3.66 17.71
C PHE A 7 0.75 4.75 16.70
N VAL A 8 2.01 4.82 16.29
CA VAL A 8 2.49 5.76 15.27
C VAL A 8 1.81 5.48 13.93
N GLN A 9 1.79 4.22 13.51
CA GLN A 9 1.15 3.80 12.26
C GLN A 9 -0.35 4.12 12.26
N PHE A 10 -1.06 3.80 13.34
CA PHE A 10 -2.47 4.18 13.53
C PHE A 10 -2.66 5.69 13.44
N SER A 11 -1.85 6.48 14.15
CA SER A 11 -1.99 7.94 14.21
C SER A 11 -1.77 8.58 12.85
N VAL A 12 -0.76 8.15 12.10
CA VAL A 12 -0.44 8.66 10.77
C VAL A 12 -1.52 8.27 9.75
N THR A 13 -2.02 7.05 9.80
CA THR A 13 -3.09 6.60 8.90
C THR A 13 -4.43 7.27 9.23
N LEU A 14 -4.73 7.51 10.51
CA LEU A 14 -5.90 8.30 10.94
C LEU A 14 -5.79 9.76 10.46
N LEU A 15 -4.61 10.36 10.54
CA LEU A 15 -4.37 11.70 9.98
C LEU A 15 -4.60 11.71 8.46
N GLY A 16 -4.09 10.71 7.75
CA GLY A 16 -4.34 10.51 6.32
C GLY A 16 -5.82 10.40 5.98
N PHE A 17 -6.58 9.64 6.80
CA PHE A 17 -8.03 9.52 6.70
C PHE A 17 -8.72 10.88 6.85
N CYS A 18 -8.42 11.64 7.88
CA CYS A 18 -9.00 12.96 8.12
C CYS A 18 -8.68 13.94 6.99
N LEU A 19 -7.42 14.00 6.55
CA LEU A 19 -6.97 14.95 5.52
C LEU A 19 -7.57 14.61 4.14
N SER A 20 -7.62 13.33 3.76
CA SER A 20 -8.24 12.89 2.51
C SER A 20 -9.75 13.08 2.54
N GLY A 21 -10.40 12.80 3.67
CA GLY A 21 -11.82 13.03 3.91
C GLY A 21 -12.20 14.51 3.78
N MET A 22 -11.42 15.41 4.38
CA MET A 22 -11.63 16.85 4.23
C MET A 22 -11.50 17.30 2.77
N ARG A 23 -10.52 16.76 2.02
CA ARG A 23 -10.37 17.07 0.60
C ARG A 23 -11.54 16.53 -0.22
N TYR A 24 -12.06 15.35 0.12
CA TYR A 24 -13.26 14.81 -0.49
C TYR A 24 -14.48 15.69 -0.22
N LEU A 25 -14.70 16.09 1.03
CA LEU A 25 -15.87 16.93 1.37
C LEU A 25 -15.84 18.30 0.65
N LYS A 26 -14.65 18.88 0.46
CA LYS A 26 -14.47 20.14 -0.26
C LYS A 26 -14.62 20.02 -1.78
N GLY A 27 -14.04 18.97 -2.36
CA GLY A 27 -13.91 18.84 -3.82
C GLY A 27 -14.78 17.79 -4.48
N ARG A 28 -15.42 16.89 -3.69
CA ARG A 28 -16.26 15.76 -4.13
C ARG A 28 -15.61 14.85 -5.19
N LYS A 29 -14.28 14.85 -5.28
CA LYS A 29 -13.55 14.02 -6.24
C LYS A 29 -13.46 12.57 -5.70
N GLN A 30 -13.89 11.60 -6.51
CA GLN A 30 -13.94 10.16 -6.15
C GLN A 30 -12.59 9.62 -5.68
N ALA A 31 -11.48 10.10 -6.26
CA ALA A 31 -10.14 9.67 -5.86
C ALA A 31 -9.85 9.95 -4.37
N TYR A 32 -10.29 11.08 -3.83
CA TYR A 32 -10.12 11.37 -2.40
C TYR A 32 -11.04 10.51 -1.53
N PHE A 33 -12.23 10.16 -2.00
CA PHE A 33 -13.09 9.20 -1.29
C PHE A 33 -12.42 7.83 -1.17
N LEU A 34 -11.91 7.29 -2.28
CA LEU A 34 -11.22 6.00 -2.29
C LEU A 34 -9.95 6.02 -1.44
N LEU A 35 -9.20 7.13 -1.47
CA LEU A 35 -8.04 7.31 -0.60
C LEU A 35 -8.44 7.39 0.88
N THR A 36 -9.59 8.00 1.20
CA THR A 36 -10.13 8.02 2.56
C THR A 36 -10.48 6.61 3.03
N CYS A 37 -11.12 5.79 2.18
CA CYS A 37 -11.41 4.40 2.49
C CYS A 37 -10.11 3.59 2.69
N PHE A 38 -9.08 3.79 1.85
CA PHE A 38 -7.77 3.17 2.03
C PHE A 38 -7.20 3.46 3.41
N TYR A 39 -7.09 4.74 3.79
CA TYR A 39 -6.55 5.12 5.10
C TYR A 39 -7.42 4.65 6.26
N GLY A 40 -8.75 4.72 6.11
CA GLY A 40 -9.67 4.29 7.16
C GLY A 40 -9.57 2.78 7.46
N CYS A 41 -9.51 1.95 6.41
CA CYS A 41 -9.32 0.51 6.57
C CYS A 41 -7.95 0.18 7.18
N PHE A 42 -6.90 0.87 6.75
CA PHE A 42 -5.56 0.68 7.29
C PHE A 42 -5.50 1.09 8.77
N ALA A 43 -6.05 2.24 9.11
CA ALA A 43 -6.13 2.74 10.49
C ALA A 43 -6.92 1.78 11.39
N LEU A 44 -8.03 1.19 10.92
CA LEU A 44 -8.78 0.20 11.67
C LEU A 44 -7.95 -1.06 11.94
N GLY A 45 -7.21 -1.58 10.95
CA GLY A 45 -6.32 -2.71 11.14
C GLY A 45 -5.24 -2.42 12.20
N SER A 46 -4.57 -1.26 12.09
CA SER A 46 -3.54 -0.84 13.05
C SER A 46 -4.12 -0.56 14.44
N LEU A 47 -5.34 -0.01 14.55
CA LEU A 47 -6.03 0.21 15.82
C LEU A 47 -6.33 -1.12 16.53
N TYR A 48 -6.83 -2.11 15.80
CA TYR A 48 -7.06 -3.45 16.35
C TYR A 48 -5.77 -4.06 16.90
N LEU A 49 -4.69 -3.99 16.13
CA LEU A 49 -3.39 -4.49 16.56
C LEU A 49 -2.88 -3.73 17.81
N PHE A 50 -3.07 -2.41 17.86
CA PHE A 50 -2.69 -1.59 19.00
C PHE A 50 -3.47 -1.95 20.28
N LEU A 51 -4.81 -2.08 20.18
CA LEU A 51 -5.67 -2.31 21.36
C LEU A 51 -5.60 -3.74 21.88
N PHE A 52 -5.41 -4.71 21.01
CA PHE A 52 -5.58 -6.12 21.31
C PHE A 52 -4.33 -6.97 21.03
N SER A 53 -3.14 -6.36 21.01
CA SER A 53 -1.86 -7.01 20.66
C SER A 53 -1.55 -8.30 21.44
N LYS A 54 -2.16 -8.48 22.61
CA LYS A 54 -2.00 -9.68 23.45
C LYS A 54 -2.99 -10.81 23.14
N THR A 55 -3.91 -10.61 22.18
CA THR A 55 -4.96 -11.58 21.86
C THR A 55 -4.61 -12.27 20.54
N PRO A 56 -4.41 -13.60 20.50
CA PRO A 56 -3.93 -14.31 19.30
C PRO A 56 -4.77 -14.09 18.03
N GLN A 57 -6.08 -13.88 18.19
CA GLN A 57 -7.02 -13.70 17.08
C GLN A 57 -6.99 -12.31 16.44
N VAL A 58 -6.33 -11.35 17.05
CA VAL A 58 -6.28 -9.95 16.59
C VAL A 58 -5.52 -9.80 15.27
N PHE A 59 -4.53 -10.65 15.04
CA PHE A 59 -3.77 -10.63 13.80
C PHE A 59 -4.68 -10.77 12.57
N TYR A 60 -5.59 -11.76 12.57
CA TYR A 60 -6.51 -11.95 11.44
C TYR A 60 -7.46 -10.77 11.22
N VAL A 61 -7.96 -10.16 12.28
CA VAL A 61 -8.83 -8.97 12.18
C VAL A 61 -8.08 -7.79 11.59
N SER A 62 -6.81 -7.59 11.99
CA SER A 62 -5.93 -6.56 11.43
C SER A 62 -5.67 -6.78 9.95
N GLU A 63 -5.43 -8.02 9.55
CA GLU A 63 -5.23 -8.39 8.14
C GLU A 63 -6.42 -8.02 7.25
N PHE A 64 -7.65 -8.20 7.72
CA PHE A 64 -8.84 -7.75 6.99
C PHE A 64 -8.81 -6.25 6.72
N GLY A 65 -8.40 -5.44 7.70
CA GLY A 65 -8.23 -4.00 7.51
C GLY A 65 -7.19 -3.67 6.45
N TRP A 66 -6.03 -4.31 6.50
CA TRP A 66 -4.96 -4.10 5.53
C TRP A 66 -5.32 -4.59 4.12
N VAL A 67 -5.91 -5.78 4.00
CA VAL A 67 -6.41 -6.31 2.71
C VAL A 67 -7.45 -5.37 2.10
N ALA A 68 -8.42 -4.90 2.90
CA ALA A 68 -9.43 -3.95 2.44
C ALA A 68 -8.79 -2.63 1.96
N SER A 69 -7.75 -2.15 2.66
CA SER A 69 -7.04 -0.94 2.25
C SER A 69 -6.40 -1.11 0.86
N VAL A 70 -5.74 -2.25 0.60
CA VAL A 70 -5.11 -2.52 -0.70
C VAL A 70 -6.15 -2.68 -1.81
N ILE A 71 -7.34 -3.22 -1.51
CA ILE A 71 -8.46 -3.23 -2.46
C ILE A 71 -8.85 -1.79 -2.85
N PHE A 72 -9.01 -0.89 -1.88
CA PHE A 72 -9.31 0.52 -2.17
C PHE A 72 -8.19 1.21 -2.94
N LEU A 73 -6.92 0.90 -2.66
CA LEU A 73 -5.79 1.39 -3.44
C LEU A 73 -5.85 0.90 -4.90
N SER A 74 -6.21 -0.36 -5.13
CA SER A 74 -6.39 -0.93 -6.48
C SER A 74 -7.53 -0.24 -7.24
N ILE A 75 -8.66 0.01 -6.57
CA ILE A 75 -9.80 0.74 -7.15
C ILE A 75 -9.40 2.19 -7.44
N LEU A 76 -8.61 2.83 -6.57
CA LEU A 76 -8.08 4.17 -6.78
C LEU A 76 -7.16 4.22 -8.01
N GLN A 77 -6.24 3.25 -8.15
CA GLN A 77 -5.42 3.13 -9.36
C GLN A 77 -6.28 3.02 -10.62
N TYR A 78 -7.29 2.15 -10.60
CA TYR A 78 -8.19 1.97 -11.73
C TYR A 78 -8.97 3.26 -12.05
N SER A 79 -9.45 3.99 -11.04
CA SER A 79 -10.21 5.21 -11.23
C SER A 79 -9.38 6.38 -11.78
N LEU A 80 -8.08 6.41 -11.50
CA LEU A 80 -7.15 7.41 -12.01
C LEU A 80 -6.59 7.07 -13.40
N SER A 81 -6.61 5.78 -13.79
CA SER A 81 -6.09 5.32 -15.07
C SER A 81 -7.05 5.63 -16.23
N SER A 82 -6.54 6.21 -17.32
CA SER A 82 -7.31 6.40 -18.55
C SER A 82 -7.58 5.08 -19.28
N ALA A 83 -8.52 5.08 -20.24
CA ALA A 83 -8.81 3.90 -21.06
C ALA A 83 -7.57 3.48 -21.87
N GLU A 84 -6.80 4.44 -22.38
CA GLU A 84 -5.57 4.22 -23.13
C GLU A 84 -4.49 3.60 -22.24
N GLU A 85 -4.33 4.09 -21.01
CA GLU A 85 -3.40 3.51 -20.02
C GLU A 85 -3.76 2.07 -19.70
N ARG A 86 -5.06 1.78 -19.51
CA ARG A 86 -5.53 0.42 -19.24
C ARG A 86 -5.30 -0.54 -20.41
N GLY A 87 -5.40 -0.06 -21.64
CA GLY A 87 -5.11 -0.82 -22.87
C GLY A 87 -3.62 -0.91 -23.22
N PHE A 88 -2.75 -0.15 -22.52
CA PHE A 88 -1.32 -0.10 -22.86
C PHE A 88 -0.61 -1.42 -22.54
N VAL A 89 -0.03 -2.06 -23.57
CA VAL A 89 0.73 -3.30 -23.43
C VAL A 89 2.14 -2.99 -22.95
N CYS A 90 2.44 -3.36 -21.70
CA CYS A 90 3.73 -3.11 -21.07
C CYS A 90 4.44 -4.41 -20.68
N ARG A 91 5.48 -4.81 -21.44
CA ARG A 91 6.28 -6.00 -21.09
C ARG A 91 6.99 -5.85 -19.74
N ARG A 92 7.40 -4.63 -19.36
CA ARG A 92 8.09 -4.34 -18.09
C ARG A 92 7.20 -4.61 -16.88
N ALA A 93 5.87 -4.49 -17.01
CA ALA A 93 4.95 -4.79 -15.93
C ALA A 93 5.01 -6.26 -15.46
N ARG A 94 5.51 -7.18 -16.31
CA ARG A 94 5.73 -8.59 -15.94
C ARG A 94 6.76 -8.78 -14.83
N ILE A 95 7.61 -7.78 -14.56
CA ILE A 95 8.52 -7.78 -13.41
C ILE A 95 7.75 -7.95 -12.09
N ALA A 96 6.52 -7.45 -11.99
CA ALA A 96 5.68 -7.66 -10.81
C ALA A 96 5.47 -9.15 -10.49
N PHE A 97 5.23 -9.98 -11.51
CA PHE A 97 5.10 -11.44 -11.37
C PHE A 97 6.46 -12.09 -11.09
N LEU A 98 7.51 -11.64 -11.77
CA LEU A 98 8.86 -12.20 -11.61
C LEU A 98 9.41 -12.03 -10.19
N ILE A 99 9.04 -10.93 -9.52
CA ILE A 99 9.42 -10.67 -8.13
C ILE A 99 8.40 -11.26 -7.16
N GLY A 100 7.11 -11.02 -7.40
CA GLY A 100 6.06 -11.37 -6.45
C GLY A 100 5.82 -12.86 -6.29
N ILE A 101 5.93 -13.67 -7.35
CA ILE A 101 5.72 -15.13 -7.26
C ILE A 101 6.81 -15.80 -6.41
N PRO A 102 8.12 -15.57 -6.62
CA PRO A 102 9.15 -16.14 -5.76
C PRO A 102 9.02 -15.69 -4.30
N LEU A 103 8.70 -14.41 -4.05
CA LEU A 103 8.46 -13.91 -2.70
C LEU A 103 7.23 -14.58 -2.06
N CYS A 104 6.16 -14.78 -2.82
CA CYS A 104 4.97 -15.48 -2.34
C CYS A 104 5.30 -16.93 -1.89
N ILE A 105 6.04 -17.66 -2.72
CA ILE A 105 6.49 -19.03 -2.39
C ILE A 105 7.35 -18.99 -1.12
N PHE A 106 8.26 -18.02 -1.02
CA PHE A 106 9.11 -17.84 0.14
C PHE A 106 8.28 -17.56 1.41
N TYR A 107 7.34 -16.63 1.39
CA TYR A 107 6.51 -16.29 2.56
C TYR A 107 5.60 -17.45 3.00
N CYS A 108 5.10 -18.25 2.07
CA CYS A 108 4.33 -19.45 2.39
C CYS A 108 5.12 -20.50 3.20
N THR A 109 6.46 -20.40 3.26
CA THR A 109 7.28 -21.27 4.12
C THR A 109 7.36 -20.80 5.57
N PHE A 110 6.97 -19.54 5.86
CA PHE A 110 7.10 -18.92 7.19
C PHE A 110 5.77 -18.66 7.90
N GLY A 111 4.66 -18.58 7.18
CA GLY A 111 3.37 -18.20 7.76
C GLY A 111 2.17 -18.89 7.12
N ASP A 112 0.97 -18.38 7.40
CA ASP A 112 -0.27 -18.90 6.84
C ASP A 112 -0.29 -18.78 5.31
N VAL A 113 -0.47 -19.91 4.64
CA VAL A 113 -0.43 -19.99 3.17
C VAL A 113 -1.53 -19.17 2.52
N LEU A 114 -2.77 -19.20 3.06
CA LEU A 114 -3.91 -18.50 2.46
C LEU A 114 -3.72 -16.98 2.55
N SER A 115 -3.31 -16.50 3.72
CA SER A 115 -3.03 -15.10 3.98
C SER A 115 -1.91 -14.57 3.05
N ASN A 116 -0.80 -15.32 2.95
CA ASN A 116 0.32 -14.96 2.09
C ASN A 116 -0.05 -14.97 0.60
N LEU A 117 -0.85 -15.94 0.14
CA LEU A 117 -1.34 -15.97 -1.24
C LEU A 117 -2.22 -14.77 -1.57
N LEU A 118 -3.16 -14.43 -0.69
CA LEU A 118 -4.06 -13.29 -0.87
C LEU A 118 -3.27 -11.99 -0.91
N TRP A 119 -2.38 -11.77 0.07
CA TRP A 119 -1.58 -10.56 0.17
C TRP A 119 -0.63 -10.40 -1.02
N CYS A 120 0.15 -11.46 -1.37
CA CYS A 120 1.05 -11.41 -2.52
C CYS A 120 0.31 -11.21 -3.84
N GLY A 121 -0.84 -11.87 -4.02
CA GLY A 121 -1.67 -11.69 -5.22
C GLY A 121 -2.08 -10.24 -5.41
N MET A 122 -2.50 -9.57 -4.33
CA MET A 122 -2.86 -8.15 -4.35
C MET A 122 -1.65 -7.25 -4.60
N MET A 123 -0.51 -7.50 -3.95
CA MET A 123 0.73 -6.74 -4.18
C MET A 123 1.24 -6.88 -5.61
N ILE A 124 1.16 -8.08 -6.20
CA ILE A 124 1.49 -8.32 -7.62
C ILE A 124 0.56 -7.49 -8.52
N ALA A 125 -0.75 -7.51 -8.27
CA ALA A 125 -1.72 -6.77 -9.08
C ALA A 125 -1.47 -5.24 -9.00
N VAL A 126 -1.31 -4.71 -7.79
CA VAL A 126 -1.02 -3.28 -7.54
C VAL A 126 0.29 -2.87 -8.21
N SER A 127 1.35 -3.69 -8.09
CA SER A 127 2.65 -3.44 -8.72
C SER A 127 2.54 -3.46 -10.23
N TYR A 128 1.85 -4.45 -10.80
CA TYR A 128 1.67 -4.58 -12.25
C TYR A 128 1.01 -3.32 -12.83
N HIS A 129 -0.08 -2.87 -12.21
CA HIS A 129 -0.77 -1.65 -12.64
C HIS A 129 0.09 -0.40 -12.45
N ALA A 130 0.84 -0.29 -11.35
CA ALA A 130 1.71 0.86 -11.11
C ALA A 130 2.88 0.92 -12.11
N ILE A 131 3.53 -0.22 -12.44
CA ILE A 131 4.63 -0.26 -13.42
C ILE A 131 4.10 0.07 -14.82
N ARG A 132 2.93 -0.47 -15.20
CA ARG A 132 2.28 -0.15 -16.47
C ARG A 132 1.97 1.33 -16.57
N GLY A 133 1.29 1.89 -15.57
CA GLY A 133 0.92 3.31 -15.53
C GLY A 133 2.13 4.24 -15.50
N LEU A 134 3.17 3.90 -14.74
CA LEU A 134 4.43 4.67 -14.73
C LEU A 134 5.10 4.68 -16.11
N THR A 135 5.11 3.51 -16.78
CA THR A 135 5.69 3.41 -18.13
C THR A 135 4.89 4.20 -19.13
N TYR A 136 3.56 4.13 -19.08
CA TYR A 136 2.66 4.93 -19.91
C TYR A 136 2.83 6.43 -19.66
N ALA A 137 2.79 6.86 -18.41
CA ALA A 137 2.93 8.27 -18.04
C ALA A 137 4.27 8.90 -18.48
N ARG A 138 5.33 8.10 -18.61
CA ARG A 138 6.63 8.56 -19.14
C ARG A 138 6.57 8.89 -20.64
N THR A 139 5.66 8.28 -21.39
CA THR A 139 5.47 8.56 -22.83
C THR A 139 4.55 9.76 -23.07
N GLN A 140 3.87 10.26 -22.02
CA GLN A 140 2.91 11.34 -22.10
C GLN A 140 3.53 12.70 -21.77
N THR A 141 2.83 13.78 -22.17
CA THR A 141 3.15 15.17 -21.83
C THR A 141 2.00 15.80 -21.03
N GLY A 142 2.23 16.97 -20.44
CA GLY A 142 1.20 17.72 -19.73
C GLY A 142 0.67 17.00 -18.50
N ALA A 143 -0.64 17.06 -18.37
CA ALA A 143 -1.38 16.52 -17.20
C ALA A 143 -1.19 15.01 -17.00
N ALA A 144 -1.30 14.19 -18.05
CA ALA A 144 -1.14 12.74 -17.97
C ALA A 144 0.25 12.32 -17.42
N ARG A 145 1.28 13.16 -17.62
CA ARG A 145 2.61 12.92 -17.04
C ARG A 145 2.64 13.07 -15.51
N GLN A 146 1.72 13.80 -14.90
CA GLN A 146 1.65 13.99 -13.44
C GLN A 146 1.26 12.69 -12.71
N LEU A 147 0.53 11.79 -13.37
CA LEU A 147 0.19 10.46 -12.82
C LEU A 147 1.42 9.64 -12.44
N ARG A 148 2.59 9.93 -13.02
CA ARG A 148 3.84 9.26 -12.66
C ARG A 148 4.15 9.33 -11.16
N TYR A 149 3.83 10.44 -10.50
CA TYR A 149 4.11 10.61 -9.06
C TYR A 149 3.25 9.68 -8.21
N PHE A 150 1.99 9.48 -8.61
CA PHE A 150 1.12 8.52 -7.97
C PHE A 150 1.64 7.08 -8.13
N HIS A 151 1.99 6.67 -9.36
CA HIS A 151 2.53 5.34 -9.61
C HIS A 151 3.87 5.09 -8.88
N ILE A 152 4.74 6.11 -8.77
CA ILE A 152 5.96 6.02 -7.97
C ILE A 152 5.61 5.83 -6.49
N GLY A 153 4.69 6.61 -5.94
CA GLY A 153 4.23 6.47 -4.55
C GLY A 153 3.71 5.07 -4.25
N VAL A 154 2.90 4.51 -5.16
CA VAL A 154 2.40 3.13 -5.04
C VAL A 154 3.54 2.11 -5.10
N LEU A 155 4.52 2.27 -5.98
CA LEU A 155 5.67 1.36 -6.06
C LEU A 155 6.56 1.45 -4.82
N CYS A 156 6.74 2.64 -4.24
CA CYS A 156 7.45 2.81 -2.97
C CYS A 156 6.71 2.11 -1.82
N TYR A 157 5.38 2.25 -1.76
CA TYR A 157 4.54 1.53 -0.81
C TYR A 157 4.71 0.01 -0.93
N VAL A 158 4.56 -0.55 -2.14
CA VAL A 158 4.73 -1.99 -2.38
C VAL A 158 6.14 -2.47 -2.04
N ALA A 159 7.18 -1.71 -2.38
CA ALA A 159 8.57 -2.06 -2.04
C ALA A 159 8.77 -2.08 -0.52
N ALA A 160 8.23 -1.09 0.21
CA ALA A 160 8.29 -1.05 1.66
C ALA A 160 7.55 -2.24 2.29
N GLU A 161 6.39 -2.62 1.78
CA GLU A 161 5.64 -3.81 2.18
C GLU A 161 6.47 -5.09 2.00
N TYR A 162 7.05 -5.32 0.83
CA TYR A 162 7.90 -6.49 0.60
C TYR A 162 9.12 -6.52 1.53
N ILE A 163 9.75 -5.37 1.79
CA ILE A 163 10.88 -5.27 2.72
C ILE A 163 10.43 -5.60 4.13
N LEU A 164 9.30 -5.05 4.58
CA LEU A 164 8.75 -5.29 5.91
C LEU A 164 8.41 -6.77 6.12
N TRP A 165 7.67 -7.39 5.18
CA TRP A 165 7.32 -8.80 5.25
C TRP A 165 8.55 -9.71 5.23
N THR A 166 9.54 -9.41 4.38
CA THR A 166 10.81 -10.15 4.35
C THR A 166 11.54 -10.03 5.68
N SER A 167 11.63 -8.82 6.25
CA SER A 167 12.27 -8.61 7.54
C SER A 167 11.54 -9.32 8.69
N GLY A 168 10.22 -9.43 8.60
CA GLY A 168 9.38 -10.17 9.54
C GLY A 168 9.71 -11.66 9.61
N CYS A 169 10.06 -12.28 8.47
CA CYS A 169 10.47 -13.69 8.41
C CYS A 169 11.78 -13.98 9.18
N PHE A 170 12.62 -12.97 9.39
CA PHE A 170 13.92 -13.07 10.07
C PHE A 170 13.95 -12.35 11.41
N ARG A 171 12.80 -12.05 12.02
CA ARG A 171 12.67 -11.29 13.27
C ARG A 171 13.13 -12.11 14.48
N GLN A 172 14.44 -12.42 14.53
CA GLN A 172 15.10 -13.08 15.66
C GLN A 172 16.23 -12.21 16.17
N GLY A 173 16.18 -11.86 17.47
CA GLY A 173 17.17 -11.01 18.13
C GLY A 173 16.89 -9.49 18.02
N ASP A 174 17.64 -8.72 18.84
CA ASP A 174 17.37 -7.29 19.04
C ASP A 174 17.60 -6.45 17.78
N LEU A 175 18.68 -6.73 17.05
CA LEU A 175 19.03 -6.00 15.82
C LEU A 175 17.97 -6.22 14.72
N ALA A 176 17.53 -7.46 14.53
CA ALA A 176 16.50 -7.79 13.53
C ALA A 176 15.15 -7.13 13.90
N SER A 177 14.79 -7.11 15.17
CA SER A 177 13.60 -6.41 15.66
C SER A 177 13.71 -4.90 15.44
N PHE A 178 14.87 -4.29 15.69
CA PHE A 178 15.10 -2.87 15.44
C PHE A 178 14.96 -2.51 13.96
N LEU A 179 15.53 -3.33 13.05
CA LEU A 179 15.41 -3.15 11.61
C LEU A 179 13.97 -3.29 11.14
N TYR A 180 13.23 -4.27 11.67
CA TYR A 180 11.80 -4.45 11.36
C TYR A 180 11.00 -3.18 11.67
N TYR A 181 11.15 -2.59 12.87
CA TYR A 181 10.45 -1.35 13.22
C TYR A 181 10.91 -0.15 12.38
N GLY A 182 12.20 -0.11 11.98
CA GLY A 182 12.70 0.90 11.05
C GLY A 182 12.01 0.82 9.68
N PHE A 183 11.78 -0.39 9.18
CA PHE A 183 11.05 -0.60 7.92
C PHE A 183 9.57 -0.31 8.04
N ASP A 184 8.95 -0.54 9.21
CA ASP A 184 7.54 -0.21 9.44
C ASP A 184 7.32 1.31 9.49
N VAL A 185 8.24 2.06 10.09
CA VAL A 185 8.25 3.53 10.01
C VAL A 185 8.41 4.01 8.57
N LEU A 186 9.27 3.37 7.78
CA LEU A 186 9.44 3.67 6.35
C LEU A 186 8.13 3.40 5.59
N LEU A 187 7.49 2.26 5.82
CA LEU A 187 6.20 1.92 5.25
C LEU A 187 5.13 2.96 5.60
N THR A 188 5.05 3.36 6.87
CA THR A 188 4.14 4.39 7.34
C THR A 188 4.35 5.72 6.59
N GLY A 189 5.61 6.09 6.36
CA GLY A 189 5.98 7.25 5.53
C GLY A 189 5.52 7.10 4.07
N CYS A 190 5.71 5.93 3.47
CA CYS A 190 5.24 5.64 2.11
C CYS A 190 3.71 5.70 2.00
N ILE A 191 3.00 5.15 2.98
CA ILE A 191 1.53 5.23 3.07
C ILE A 191 1.09 6.70 3.09
N PHE A 192 1.68 7.53 3.96
CA PHE A 192 1.32 8.95 4.05
C PHE A 192 1.64 9.72 2.77
N ALA A 193 2.71 9.36 2.06
CA ALA A 193 3.11 9.97 0.80
C ALA A 193 2.10 9.75 -0.35
N LEU A 194 1.19 8.77 -0.24
CA LEU A 194 0.11 8.59 -1.21
C LEU A 194 -0.86 9.78 -1.24
N LEU A 195 -1.01 10.53 -0.15
CA LEU A 195 -1.89 11.70 -0.09
C LEU A 195 -1.44 12.84 -1.02
N PRO A 196 -0.20 13.36 -0.96
CA PRO A 196 0.28 14.35 -1.91
C PRO A 196 0.43 13.79 -3.32
N ALA A 197 0.76 12.50 -3.47
CA ALA A 197 0.85 11.85 -4.78
C ALA A 197 -0.50 11.80 -5.50
N THR A 198 -1.57 11.40 -4.79
CA THR A 198 -2.94 11.45 -5.29
C THR A 198 -3.37 12.88 -5.57
N GLY A 199 -2.98 13.84 -4.72
CA GLY A 199 -3.27 15.26 -4.93
C GLY A 199 -2.76 15.79 -6.28
N ARG A 200 -1.54 15.42 -6.66
CA ARG A 200 -0.96 15.76 -7.98
C ARG A 200 -1.69 15.07 -9.13
N ALA A 201 -2.04 13.79 -8.96
CA ALA A 201 -2.76 13.03 -9.97
C ALA A 201 -4.17 13.56 -10.23
N VAL A 202 -4.85 14.09 -9.21
CA VAL A 202 -6.21 14.63 -9.30
C VAL A 202 -6.25 16.04 -9.90
N GLN A 203 -5.14 16.79 -9.86
CA GLN A 203 -4.98 18.11 -10.48
C GLN A 203 -4.55 18.01 -11.95
N ALA A 204 -4.11 16.86 -12.37
CA ALA A 204 -3.74 16.52 -13.73
C ALA A 204 -4.98 16.29 -14.60
#